data_8fb303b21be3b4732151af1bd2e1a0e8
#
_entry.id   8fb303b21be3b4732151af1bd2e1a0e8
#
_cell.length_a   1.000
_cell.length_b   1.000
_cell.length_c   1.000
_cell.angle_alpha   90.00
_cell.angle_beta   90.00
_cell.angle_gamma   90.00
#
_symmetry.space_group_name_H-M   'P 1'
#
loop_
_entity.id
_entity.type
_entity.pdbx_description
1 polymer ?
#
loop_
_entity_poly.entity_id
_entity_poly.type
_entity_poly.pdbx_seq_one_letter_code
_entity_poly.pdbx_strand_id
1 'polypeptide(L)'
;PLIPVAGKPIIGYILDQLVESGIEEFVFILGYLGEKIKEFLEDSYPKIKKQYVIQSEREGLGQAIYLCGEFIKDDSEVLIQLGDTILDIDIQVFMHSKYNTLAIRKVQDPREFGVVELDEQGIVRRLVEKPQIPVSNLAIVGLYLVKEWPKLIHCLETNIKTGRKTKG
;
A
#
# COMPACT_ATOMS: atom_id res chain seq x y z
N PRO A 1 2.41 9.58 -8.56
CA PRO A 1 3.61 8.74 -8.72
C PRO A 1 4.67 9.31 -9.64
N LEU A 2 4.29 10.00 -10.74
CA LEU A 2 5.25 10.54 -11.74
C LEU A 2 5.75 11.96 -11.43
N ILE A 3 5.36 12.58 -10.32
CA ILE A 3 5.89 13.89 -9.91
C ILE A 3 7.39 13.75 -9.65
N PRO A 4 8.25 14.59 -10.29
CA PRO A 4 9.68 14.51 -10.09
C PRO A 4 10.09 15.16 -8.78
N VAL A 5 10.94 14.48 -8.04
CA VAL A 5 11.65 14.98 -6.85
C VAL A 5 13.14 14.84 -7.14
N ALA A 6 13.90 15.92 -7.08
CA ALA A 6 15.33 15.94 -7.42
C ALA A 6 15.67 15.21 -8.75
N GLY A 7 14.81 15.38 -9.77
CA GLY A 7 15.03 14.84 -11.11
C GLY A 7 14.55 13.40 -11.33
N LYS A 8 14.01 12.70 -10.32
CA LYS A 8 13.51 11.34 -10.41
C LYS A 8 12.04 11.27 -9.97
N PRO A 9 11.14 10.55 -10.67
CA PRO A 9 9.77 10.35 -10.24
C PRO A 9 9.66 9.67 -8.87
N ILE A 10 8.65 10.02 -8.08
CA ILE A 10 8.39 9.41 -6.75
C ILE A 10 8.36 7.88 -6.84
N ILE A 11 7.66 7.32 -7.83
CA ILE A 11 7.60 5.87 -8.04
C ILE A 11 8.98 5.25 -8.27
N GLY A 12 9.91 5.99 -8.86
CA GLY A 12 11.28 5.53 -9.07
C GLY A 12 12.06 5.37 -7.76
N TYR A 13 11.89 6.26 -6.79
CA TYR A 13 12.49 6.10 -5.45
C TYR A 13 11.93 4.90 -4.73
N ILE A 14 10.61 4.72 -4.81
CA ILE A 14 9.92 3.57 -4.20
C ILE A 14 10.44 2.26 -4.77
N LEU A 15 10.51 2.16 -6.10
CA LEU A 15 10.93 0.92 -6.76
C LEU A 15 12.41 0.59 -6.54
N ASP A 16 13.30 1.59 -6.53
CA ASP A 16 14.69 1.33 -6.21
C ASP A 16 14.82 0.71 -4.82
N GLN A 17 14.17 1.27 -3.82
CA GLN A 17 14.20 0.76 -2.45
C GLN A 17 13.65 -0.68 -2.37
N LEU A 18 12.54 -0.97 -3.05
CA LEU A 18 11.94 -2.30 -3.05
C LEU A 18 12.81 -3.33 -3.78
N VAL A 19 13.36 -2.99 -4.94
CA VAL A 19 14.26 -3.85 -5.72
C VAL A 19 15.56 -4.11 -4.99
N GLU A 20 16.17 -3.09 -4.39
CA GLU A 20 17.38 -3.21 -3.56
C GLU A 20 17.14 -4.09 -2.33
N SER A 21 15.89 -4.13 -1.84
CA SER A 21 15.47 -5.02 -0.75
C SER A 21 15.16 -6.46 -1.20
N GLY A 22 15.36 -6.78 -2.49
CA GLY A 22 15.20 -8.13 -3.02
C GLY A 22 13.79 -8.49 -3.48
N ILE A 23 12.88 -7.51 -3.63
CA ILE A 23 11.56 -7.76 -4.18
C ILE A 23 11.65 -7.82 -5.70
N GLU A 24 11.19 -8.92 -6.30
CA GLU A 24 11.32 -9.21 -7.74
C GLU A 24 10.00 -9.18 -8.51
N GLU A 25 8.88 -9.41 -7.83
CA GLU A 25 7.57 -9.54 -8.46
C GLU A 25 6.63 -8.41 -8.02
N PHE A 26 6.03 -7.72 -8.97
CA PHE A 26 5.22 -6.55 -8.73
C PHE A 26 3.87 -6.63 -9.43
N VAL A 27 2.81 -6.23 -8.74
CA VAL A 27 1.50 -5.98 -9.33
C VAL A 27 1.21 -4.49 -9.22
N PHE A 28 1.13 -3.80 -10.34
CA PHE A 28 0.85 -2.37 -10.41
C PHE A 28 -0.62 -2.12 -10.65
N ILE A 29 -1.26 -1.42 -9.72
CA ILE A 29 -2.64 -0.98 -9.89
C ILE A 29 -2.62 0.39 -10.54
N LEU A 30 -3.12 0.47 -11.76
CA LEU A 30 -3.07 1.66 -12.60
C LEU A 30 -4.46 2.27 -12.75
N GLY A 31 -4.55 3.58 -12.56
CA GLY A 31 -5.74 4.37 -12.80
C GLY A 31 -5.39 5.59 -13.66
N TYR A 32 -5.55 6.79 -13.10
CA TYR A 32 -5.22 8.04 -13.79
C TYR A 32 -3.75 8.07 -14.23
N LEU A 33 -3.50 8.42 -15.49
CA LEU A 33 -2.20 8.38 -16.14
C LEU A 33 -1.54 6.98 -16.17
N GLY A 34 -2.32 5.91 -16.13
CA GLY A 34 -1.83 4.54 -16.08
C GLY A 34 -0.85 4.21 -17.21
N GLU A 35 -1.15 4.60 -18.46
CA GLU A 35 -0.29 4.35 -19.62
C GLU A 35 1.09 5.03 -19.46
N LYS A 36 1.14 6.26 -18.94
CA LYS A 36 2.43 6.96 -18.70
C LYS A 36 3.24 6.31 -17.58
N ILE A 37 2.56 5.79 -16.56
CA ILE A 37 3.22 5.03 -15.50
C ILE A 37 3.77 3.73 -16.06
N LYS A 38 2.98 3.01 -16.86
CA LYS A 38 3.40 1.77 -17.52
C LYS A 38 4.62 2.00 -18.43
N GLU A 39 4.58 3.01 -19.30
CA GLU A 39 5.70 3.39 -20.15
C GLU A 39 6.99 3.64 -19.32
N PHE A 40 6.90 4.43 -18.26
CA PHE A 40 8.01 4.66 -17.35
C PHE A 40 8.55 3.36 -16.73
N LEU A 41 7.66 2.45 -16.33
CA LEU A 41 8.04 1.16 -15.72
C LEU A 41 8.71 0.21 -16.71
N GLU A 42 8.24 0.19 -17.96
CA GLU A 42 8.86 -0.65 -19.02
C GLU A 42 10.25 -0.13 -19.38
N ASP A 43 10.42 1.19 -19.49
CA ASP A 43 11.68 1.83 -19.87
C ASP A 43 12.72 1.76 -18.75
N SER A 44 12.31 2.12 -17.52
CA SER A 44 13.25 2.30 -16.40
C SER A 44 13.51 1.01 -15.61
N TYR A 45 12.57 0.07 -15.60
CA TYR A 45 12.65 -1.19 -14.83
C TYR A 45 12.36 -2.42 -15.68
N PRO A 46 13.08 -2.66 -16.80
CA PRO A 46 12.78 -3.78 -17.72
C PRO A 46 12.99 -5.16 -17.11
N LYS A 47 13.77 -5.28 -16.03
CA LYS A 47 14.18 -6.57 -15.44
C LYS A 47 13.24 -7.11 -14.37
N ILE A 48 12.39 -6.26 -13.75
CA ILE A 48 11.46 -6.72 -12.71
C ILE A 48 10.28 -7.46 -13.36
N LYS A 49 9.74 -8.46 -12.67
CA LYS A 49 8.51 -9.13 -13.09
C LYS A 49 7.32 -8.24 -12.77
N LYS A 50 6.58 -7.80 -13.79
CA LYS A 50 5.49 -6.83 -13.68
C LYS A 50 4.19 -7.43 -14.17
N GLN A 51 3.13 -7.17 -13.41
CA GLN A 51 1.75 -7.36 -13.84
C GLN A 51 1.00 -6.04 -13.64
N TYR A 52 0.00 -5.78 -14.48
CA TYR A 52 -0.77 -4.55 -14.46
C TYR A 52 -2.24 -4.82 -14.28
N VAL A 53 -2.84 -4.15 -13.31
CA VAL A 53 -4.27 -4.19 -13.02
C VAL A 53 -4.84 -2.81 -13.27
N ILE A 54 -5.88 -2.71 -14.09
CA ILE A 54 -6.51 -1.42 -14.40
C ILE A 54 -7.68 -1.21 -13.44
N GLN A 55 -7.60 -0.17 -12.63
CA GLN A 55 -8.71 0.30 -11.82
C GLN A 55 -9.52 1.33 -12.60
N SER A 56 -10.59 0.88 -13.27
CA SER A 56 -11.46 1.74 -14.08
C SER A 56 -12.34 2.65 -13.21
N GLU A 57 -12.83 2.13 -12.09
CA GLU A 57 -13.67 2.86 -11.13
C GLU A 57 -12.88 3.13 -9.85
N ARG A 58 -12.88 4.39 -9.41
CA ARG A 58 -12.14 4.80 -8.21
C ARG A 58 -12.97 4.56 -6.96
N GLU A 59 -13.14 3.31 -6.58
CA GLU A 59 -13.90 2.90 -5.40
C GLU A 59 -13.04 2.77 -4.11
N GLY A 60 -11.85 3.35 -4.11
CA GLY A 60 -10.95 3.38 -2.96
C GLY A 60 -9.88 2.29 -2.98
N LEU A 61 -9.03 2.31 -1.94
CA LEU A 61 -7.86 1.41 -1.81
C LEU A 61 -8.28 -0.06 -1.67
N GLY A 62 -9.34 -0.35 -0.91
CA GLY A 62 -9.80 -1.72 -0.70
C GLY A 62 -10.22 -2.41 -1.99
N GLN A 63 -10.93 -1.71 -2.88
CA GLN A 63 -11.31 -2.23 -4.19
C GLN A 63 -10.06 -2.43 -5.07
N ALA A 64 -9.13 -1.48 -5.05
CA ALA A 64 -7.86 -1.59 -5.78
C ALA A 64 -7.07 -2.86 -5.36
N ILE A 65 -6.95 -3.11 -4.06
CA ILE A 65 -6.30 -4.31 -3.53
C ILE A 65 -7.07 -5.58 -3.92
N TYR A 66 -8.40 -5.57 -3.84
CA TYR A 66 -9.23 -6.71 -4.22
C TYR A 66 -9.01 -7.15 -5.67
N LEU A 67 -8.85 -6.20 -6.60
CA LEU A 67 -8.55 -6.48 -8.01
C LEU A 67 -7.21 -7.23 -8.22
N CYS A 68 -6.30 -7.18 -7.25
CA CYS A 68 -5.04 -7.92 -7.31
C CYS A 68 -5.18 -9.40 -6.93
N GLY A 69 -6.33 -9.83 -6.40
CA GLY A 69 -6.54 -11.19 -5.91
C GLY A 69 -6.21 -12.29 -6.90
N GLU A 70 -6.51 -12.07 -8.19
CA GLU A 70 -6.23 -13.03 -9.26
C GLU A 70 -4.75 -13.14 -9.65
N PHE A 71 -3.94 -12.17 -9.27
CA PHE A 71 -2.52 -12.06 -9.66
C PHE A 71 -1.56 -12.52 -8.57
N ILE A 72 -2.05 -12.73 -7.36
CA ILE A 72 -1.23 -13.05 -6.18
C ILE A 72 -1.65 -14.41 -5.64
N LYS A 73 -0.67 -15.29 -5.41
CA LYS A 73 -0.92 -16.63 -4.89
C LYS A 73 -1.34 -16.57 -3.41
N ASP A 74 -2.15 -17.53 -2.99
CA ASP A 74 -2.71 -17.60 -1.63
C ASP A 74 -1.65 -17.74 -0.52
N ASP A 75 -0.51 -18.35 -0.82
CA ASP A 75 0.61 -18.54 0.10
C ASP A 75 1.62 -17.40 0.11
N SER A 76 1.35 -16.32 -0.63
CA SER A 76 2.26 -15.18 -0.74
C SER A 76 2.21 -14.28 0.48
N GLU A 77 3.38 -13.80 0.89
CA GLU A 77 3.50 -12.61 1.72
C GLU A 77 3.48 -11.37 0.83
N VAL A 78 2.57 -10.46 1.08
CA VAL A 78 2.31 -9.33 0.19
C VAL A 78 2.70 -8.02 0.85
N LEU A 79 3.59 -7.28 0.20
CA LEU A 79 3.90 -5.91 0.58
C LEU A 79 3.06 -4.96 -0.29
N ILE A 80 2.24 -4.13 0.34
CA ILE A 80 1.43 -3.12 -0.32
C ILE A 80 2.07 -1.76 -0.05
N GLN A 81 2.47 -1.05 -1.11
CA GLN A 81 3.06 0.28 -1.04
C GLN A 81 2.23 1.28 -1.86
N LEU A 82 1.82 2.38 -1.26
CA LEU A 82 1.19 3.48 -2.00
C LEU A 82 2.21 4.21 -2.86
N GLY A 83 1.85 4.50 -4.11
CA GLY A 83 2.75 5.04 -5.14
C GLY A 83 3.04 6.54 -5.04
N ASP A 84 2.67 7.20 -3.96
CA ASP A 84 2.84 8.65 -3.74
C ASP A 84 3.64 8.99 -2.49
N THR A 85 4.12 7.99 -1.76
CA THR A 85 4.83 8.18 -0.49
C THR A 85 6.21 7.52 -0.52
N ILE A 86 7.27 8.32 -0.40
CA ILE A 86 8.64 7.85 -0.20
C ILE A 86 8.84 7.63 1.30
N LEU A 87 9.31 6.45 1.66
CA LEU A 87 9.54 6.06 3.05
C LEU A 87 11.03 5.88 3.33
N ASP A 88 11.51 6.43 4.42
CA ASP A 88 12.85 6.22 4.94
C ASP A 88 12.81 5.14 6.02
N ILE A 89 12.73 3.88 5.58
CA ILE A 89 12.68 2.69 6.43
C ILE A 89 13.50 1.55 5.83
N ASP A 90 13.95 0.64 6.67
CA ASP A 90 14.53 -0.62 6.22
C ASP A 90 13.43 -1.62 5.87
N ILE A 91 13.22 -1.83 4.56
CA ILE A 91 12.19 -2.74 4.03
C ILE A 91 12.47 -4.19 4.46
N GLN A 92 13.74 -4.61 4.53
CA GLN A 92 14.08 -5.98 4.95
C GLN A 92 13.67 -6.23 6.41
N VAL A 93 13.96 -5.28 7.31
CA VAL A 93 13.51 -5.36 8.70
C VAL A 93 11.99 -5.41 8.78
N PHE A 94 11.30 -4.59 7.99
CA PHE A 94 9.84 -4.57 7.93
C PHE A 94 9.27 -5.92 7.46
N MET A 95 9.86 -6.53 6.42
CA MET A 95 9.46 -7.82 5.87
C MET A 95 9.70 -9.00 6.82
N HIS A 96 10.65 -8.90 7.75
CA HIS A 96 10.92 -9.96 8.73
C HIS A 96 9.89 -10.04 9.87
N SER A 97 8.89 -9.16 9.90
CA SER A 97 7.80 -9.26 10.89
C SER A 97 7.07 -10.60 10.78
N LYS A 98 6.72 -11.16 11.92
CA LYS A 98 5.91 -12.40 12.00
C LYS A 98 4.41 -12.13 11.86
N TYR A 99 4.00 -10.89 11.89
CA TYR A 99 2.60 -10.44 11.91
C TYR A 99 2.27 -9.60 10.67
N ASN A 100 0.98 -9.48 10.37
CA ASN A 100 0.52 -8.39 9.53
C ASN A 100 0.99 -7.07 10.14
N THR A 101 1.66 -6.23 9.35
CA THR A 101 2.33 -5.05 9.87
C THR A 101 1.97 -3.85 9.01
N LEU A 102 1.83 -2.69 9.61
CA LEU A 102 1.64 -1.44 8.90
C LEU A 102 2.66 -0.39 9.39
N ALA A 103 3.14 0.42 8.48
CA ALA A 103 4.04 1.51 8.81
C ALA A 103 3.25 2.71 9.32
N ILE A 104 3.72 3.29 10.43
CA ILE A 104 3.11 4.45 11.05
C ILE A 104 4.13 5.54 11.31
N ARG A 105 3.67 6.78 11.34
CA ARG A 105 4.47 7.94 11.69
C ARG A 105 3.72 8.84 12.68
N LYS A 106 4.43 9.34 13.66
CA LYS A 106 3.89 10.37 14.55
C LYS A 106 3.80 11.71 13.80
N VAL A 107 2.62 12.31 13.76
CA VAL A 107 2.34 13.59 13.11
C VAL A 107 1.77 14.60 14.10
N GLN A 108 1.87 15.90 13.77
CA GLN A 108 1.31 16.96 14.61
C GLN A 108 -0.22 17.05 14.46
N ASP A 109 -0.71 16.98 13.24
CA ASP A 109 -2.15 17.00 12.92
C ASP A 109 -2.53 15.72 12.14
N PRO A 110 -3.19 14.76 12.78
CA PRO A 110 -3.53 13.49 12.15
C PRO A 110 -4.88 13.49 11.41
N ARG A 111 -5.61 14.58 11.35
CA ARG A 111 -6.99 14.64 10.82
C ARG A 111 -7.10 14.32 9.33
N GLU A 112 -6.02 14.48 8.58
CA GLU A 112 -5.96 14.17 7.14
C GLU A 112 -5.52 12.72 6.84
N PHE A 113 -5.24 11.92 7.87
CA PHE A 113 -4.69 10.58 7.75
C PHE A 113 -5.60 9.53 8.38
N GLY A 114 -5.46 8.28 7.93
CA GLY A 114 -5.85 7.14 8.75
C GLY A 114 -4.94 7.07 9.98
N VAL A 115 -5.53 6.87 11.15
CA VAL A 115 -4.78 6.78 12.41
C VAL A 115 -4.97 5.44 13.08
N VAL A 116 -3.96 5.05 13.87
CA VAL A 116 -4.00 3.81 14.65
C VAL A 116 -4.03 4.10 16.15
N GLU A 117 -4.77 3.30 16.88
CA GLU A 117 -4.70 3.14 18.32
C GLU A 117 -3.99 1.82 18.63
N LEU A 118 -2.92 1.87 19.41
CA LEU A 118 -2.15 0.70 19.83
C LEU A 118 -2.48 0.35 21.28
N ASP A 119 -2.33 -0.93 21.62
CA ASP A 119 -2.30 -1.36 23.01
C ASP A 119 -0.89 -1.21 23.62
N GLU A 120 -0.74 -1.62 24.88
CA GLU A 120 0.51 -1.55 25.64
C GLU A 120 1.63 -2.43 25.02
N GLN A 121 1.27 -3.42 24.22
CA GLN A 121 2.20 -4.30 23.51
C GLN A 121 2.56 -3.81 22.10
N GLY A 122 2.00 -2.65 21.68
CA GLY A 122 2.19 -2.10 20.33
C GLY A 122 1.36 -2.78 19.26
N ILE A 123 0.33 -3.54 19.64
CA ILE A 123 -0.60 -4.18 18.70
C ILE A 123 -1.73 -3.20 18.36
N VAL A 124 -2.11 -3.18 17.09
CA VAL A 124 -3.20 -2.32 16.60
C VAL A 124 -4.53 -2.79 17.18
N ARG A 125 -5.19 -1.93 17.94
CA ARG A 125 -6.54 -2.15 18.48
C ARG A 125 -7.61 -1.57 17.58
N ARG A 126 -7.31 -0.43 16.94
CA ARG A 126 -8.29 0.30 16.14
C ARG A 126 -7.61 1.09 15.03
N LEU A 127 -8.30 1.12 13.89
CA LEU A 127 -7.97 1.98 12.74
C LEU A 127 -9.13 2.95 12.54
N VAL A 128 -8.86 4.22 12.36
CA VAL A 128 -9.88 5.25 12.13
C VAL A 128 -9.44 6.13 10.97
N GLU A 129 -10.22 6.13 9.91
CA GLU A 129 -9.96 6.99 8.75
C GLU A 129 -10.36 8.43 9.02
N LYS A 130 -9.43 9.36 8.85
CA LYS A 130 -9.60 10.82 8.94
C LYS A 130 -10.53 11.27 10.07
N PRO A 131 -10.21 10.97 11.33
CA PRO A 131 -11.08 11.28 12.45
C PRO A 131 -11.17 12.79 12.68
N GLN A 132 -12.37 13.33 12.83
CA GLN A 132 -12.55 14.73 13.23
C GLN A 132 -11.95 15.01 14.62
N ILE A 133 -12.09 14.04 15.52
CA ILE A 133 -11.45 14.04 16.84
C ILE A 133 -10.45 12.88 16.84
N PRO A 134 -9.14 13.18 16.74
CA PRO A 134 -8.12 12.13 16.67
C PRO A 134 -8.04 11.31 17.96
N VAL A 135 -8.03 9.98 17.82
CA VAL A 135 -7.82 9.04 18.93
C VAL A 135 -6.33 8.82 19.23
N SER A 136 -5.48 9.17 18.29
CA SER A 136 -4.02 9.12 18.40
C SER A 136 -3.37 10.08 17.40
N ASN A 137 -2.06 10.28 17.49
CA ASN A 137 -1.27 11.03 16.51
C ASN A 137 -0.38 10.11 15.64
N LEU A 138 -0.67 8.82 15.62
CA LEU A 138 0.04 7.81 14.84
C LEU A 138 -0.67 7.64 13.49
N ALA A 139 -0.16 8.32 12.47
CA ALA A 139 -0.70 8.27 11.11
C ALA A 139 -0.16 7.05 10.35
N ILE A 140 -1.03 6.42 9.56
CA ILE A 140 -0.66 5.36 8.62
C ILE A 140 0.02 6.01 7.41
N VAL A 141 1.15 5.47 6.96
CA VAL A 141 1.97 6.07 5.89
C VAL A 141 1.98 5.27 4.59
N GLY A 142 1.03 4.35 4.40
CA GLY A 142 0.80 3.70 3.12
C GLY A 142 1.75 2.54 2.78
N LEU A 143 2.35 1.89 3.79
CA LEU A 143 3.07 0.63 3.64
C LEU A 143 2.48 -0.42 4.57
N TYR A 144 2.16 -1.60 4.00
CA TYR A 144 1.52 -2.69 4.71
C TYR A 144 2.16 -4.02 4.32
N LEU A 145 2.47 -4.86 5.31
CA LEU A 145 2.85 -6.26 5.11
C LEU A 145 1.67 -7.14 5.47
N VAL A 146 1.22 -7.95 4.52
CA VAL A 146 0.10 -8.87 4.67
C VAL A 146 0.61 -10.31 4.59
N LYS A 147 0.49 -11.05 5.70
CA LYS A 147 0.88 -12.47 5.81
C LYS A 147 -0.28 -13.42 5.48
N GLU A 148 -1.51 -12.95 5.64
CA GLU A 148 -2.73 -13.74 5.44
C GLU A 148 -3.50 -13.19 4.24
N TRP A 149 -2.89 -13.27 3.04
CA TRP A 149 -3.46 -12.70 1.82
C TRP A 149 -4.89 -13.17 1.52
N PRO A 150 -5.22 -14.50 1.57
CA PRO A 150 -6.57 -14.96 1.28
C PRO A 150 -7.62 -14.39 2.23
N LYS A 151 -7.24 -14.20 3.50
CA LYS A 151 -8.14 -13.62 4.51
C LYS A 151 -8.45 -12.15 4.23
N LEU A 152 -7.44 -11.38 3.81
CA LEU A 152 -7.65 -10.00 3.39
C LEU A 152 -8.59 -9.93 2.19
N ILE A 153 -8.35 -10.73 1.14
CA ILE A 153 -9.18 -10.75 -0.06
C ILE A 153 -10.63 -11.14 0.28
N HIS A 154 -10.84 -12.15 1.11
CA HIS A 154 -12.19 -12.54 1.56
C HIS A 154 -12.92 -11.41 2.32
N CYS A 155 -12.21 -10.70 3.21
CA CYS A 155 -12.77 -9.54 3.91
C CYS A 155 -13.13 -8.39 2.95
N LEU A 156 -12.27 -8.10 1.97
CA LEU A 156 -12.52 -7.07 0.97
C LEU A 156 -13.72 -7.43 0.09
N GLU A 157 -13.81 -8.67 -0.37
CA GLU A 157 -14.95 -9.18 -1.15
C GLU A 157 -16.27 -8.99 -0.39
N THR A 158 -16.28 -9.36 0.90
CA THR A 158 -17.47 -9.22 1.76
C THR A 158 -17.86 -7.75 1.91
N ASN A 159 -16.90 -6.85 2.11
CA ASN A 159 -17.17 -5.41 2.21
C ASN A 159 -17.73 -4.82 0.90
N ILE A 160 -17.17 -5.22 -0.24
CA ILE A 160 -17.63 -4.79 -1.56
C ILE A 160 -19.09 -5.25 -1.80
N LYS A 161 -19.39 -6.55 -1.56
CA LYS A 161 -20.72 -7.12 -1.71
C LYS A 161 -21.77 -6.49 -0.80
N THR A 162 -21.38 -6.07 0.40
CA THR A 162 -22.30 -5.44 1.38
C THR A 162 -22.42 -3.93 1.20
N GLY A 163 -21.75 -3.35 0.19
CA GLY A 163 -21.80 -1.92 -0.09
C GLY A 163 -21.18 -1.04 1.00
N ARG A 164 -20.35 -1.61 1.88
CA ARG A 164 -19.58 -0.86 2.89
C ARG A 164 -18.42 -0.15 2.19
N LYS A 165 -18.74 0.99 1.58
CA LYS A 165 -17.72 1.89 1.03
C LYS A 165 -17.13 2.71 2.17
N THR A 166 -15.85 2.56 2.45
CA THR A 166 -15.10 3.56 3.20
C THR A 166 -14.86 4.74 2.27
N LYS A 167 -15.29 5.92 2.68
CA LYS A 167 -14.91 7.17 2.02
C LYS A 167 -13.44 7.43 2.38
N GLY A 168 -12.51 7.04 1.53
CA GLY A 168 -11.09 7.28 1.69
C GLY A 168 -10.38 6.97 0.42
#